data_57cc4ee984d5f9370b820d5700800da5
#
_entry.id   57cc4ee984d5f9370b820d5700800da5
#
_cell.length_a   1.000
_cell.length_b   1.000
_cell.length_c   1.000
_cell.angle_alpha   90.00
_cell.angle_beta   90.00
_cell.angle_gamma   90.00
#
_symmetry.space_group_name_H-M   'P 1'
#
loop_
_entity.id
_entity.type
_entity.pdbx_description
1 polymer ?
#
loop_
_entity_poly.entity_id
_entity_poly.type
_entity_poly.pdbx_seq_one_letter_code
_entity_poly.pdbx_strand_id
1 'polypeptide(L)'
;MERFGRLLRVNLSTGSITQEEISPSWIEMFIGGSALAARLLWERLRPDLDPLSPESPLLFITGPLTGTAGPAVGRFTVCARSPATGLWGESNCGGFWGPELRFAGYDALWIEGRAPEPVYLWIHNGRAEIRPASHLWGQDPYAVQAIVREEVRDPLARVAAIGIAGENQVPFALILCDHGRVAGRTGMGAVMGSKNLKAIAVRGTQPLPIARPETFQALRAQANRALREDNLTRVFRETGTAGAAEYFDLLGSMPKRYYGQGAWEGASKISGAAMAETILSGVSACHACVIACGRVVTIPEGPYARTKAKGPEYETIAAFGPNLLNDDLQAITHLGDLCDRYGLDSISMGNVLGLAYLLFEQGRITERETGGLSLRWGDIRPVEILIAQTARREGFGALLAHGARGLGRAFGAEDLAVEVKGLEVPYHDPRGVAGIALSYATSPRGACHNQSDFFMVELGQSSEELGIPYLDRHQVEGKARYVAIHQNWRTACNSLVLCYFANVAPSVALALLNAAMGMGVGSAHDAASGGAGLAIETGDQQPSGCHAGRRPVAQAAPGAPGRWRSGRLRSGSGDHAAGILRGSGVGSCDRPAHAGNPPAVGAGVCPGGEPVTAIGVPSRRTADGSGSA
;
A
#
# COMPACT_ATOMS: atom_id res chain seq x y z
N MET A 1 -8.21 -9.82 -30.46
CA MET A 1 -7.98 -9.58 -29.02
C MET A 1 -7.06 -10.61 -28.36
N GLU A 2 -5.93 -10.92 -28.96
CA GLU A 2 -4.94 -11.87 -28.38
C GLU A 2 -3.97 -11.23 -27.35
N ARG A 3 -4.41 -10.16 -26.64
CA ARG A 3 -3.43 -9.23 -26.08
C ARG A 3 -3.40 -9.11 -24.56
N PHE A 4 -4.44 -9.53 -23.88
CA PHE A 4 -4.58 -9.58 -22.42
C PHE A 4 -5.69 -10.56 -22.07
N GLY A 5 -5.48 -11.39 -21.02
CA GLY A 5 -6.49 -12.31 -20.51
C GLY A 5 -6.05 -13.77 -20.37
N ARG A 6 -4.74 -14.07 -20.48
CA ARG A 6 -4.23 -15.42 -20.26
C ARG A 6 -4.09 -15.71 -18.77
N LEU A 7 -4.85 -16.67 -18.28
CA LEU A 7 -4.87 -17.14 -16.90
C LEU A 7 -4.14 -18.48 -16.79
N LEU A 8 -3.12 -18.54 -15.96
CA LEU A 8 -2.51 -19.78 -15.52
C LEU A 8 -3.22 -20.26 -14.25
N ARG A 9 -3.78 -21.46 -14.28
CA ARG A 9 -4.41 -22.08 -13.12
C ARG A 9 -3.56 -23.24 -12.61
N VAL A 10 -3.26 -23.22 -11.30
CA VAL A 10 -2.45 -24.23 -10.61
C VAL A 10 -3.24 -24.78 -9.43
N ASN A 11 -3.42 -26.09 -9.38
CA ASN A 11 -3.97 -26.78 -8.22
C ASN A 11 -2.85 -27.57 -7.55
N LEU A 12 -2.44 -27.12 -6.37
CA LEU A 12 -1.31 -27.68 -5.64
C LEU A 12 -1.62 -29.03 -4.98
N SER A 13 -2.90 -29.36 -4.75
CA SER A 13 -3.28 -30.68 -4.20
C SER A 13 -3.18 -31.80 -5.23
N THR A 14 -3.48 -31.49 -6.49
CA THR A 14 -3.47 -32.47 -7.60
C THR A 14 -2.22 -32.38 -8.46
N GLY A 15 -1.46 -31.29 -8.35
CA GLY A 15 -0.33 -30.98 -9.21
C GLY A 15 -0.75 -30.53 -10.62
N SER A 16 -2.05 -30.28 -10.87
CA SER A 16 -2.52 -29.90 -12.20
C SER A 16 -2.19 -28.44 -12.53
N ILE A 17 -1.76 -28.22 -13.77
CA ILE A 17 -1.46 -26.90 -14.33
C ILE A 17 -2.23 -26.78 -15.63
N THR A 18 -3.10 -25.78 -15.74
CA THR A 18 -3.91 -25.52 -16.93
C THR A 18 -3.82 -24.04 -17.34
N GLN A 19 -4.11 -23.77 -18.61
CA GLN A 19 -4.18 -22.42 -19.15
C GLN A 19 -5.60 -22.17 -19.60
N GLU A 20 -6.12 -21.00 -19.24
CA GLU A 20 -7.47 -20.57 -19.56
C GLU A 20 -7.42 -19.15 -20.15
N GLU A 21 -8.42 -18.79 -20.94
CA GLU A 21 -8.60 -17.41 -21.36
C GLU A 21 -9.73 -16.76 -20.57
N ILE A 22 -9.46 -15.56 -20.05
CA ILE A 22 -10.47 -14.73 -19.39
C ILE A 22 -11.40 -14.18 -20.46
N SER A 23 -12.71 -14.24 -20.23
CA SER A 23 -13.70 -13.72 -21.18
C SER A 23 -13.39 -12.28 -21.61
N PRO A 24 -13.32 -11.99 -22.92
CA PRO A 24 -13.13 -10.63 -23.42
C PRO A 24 -14.16 -9.63 -22.86
N SER A 25 -15.41 -10.05 -22.67
CA SER A 25 -16.45 -9.20 -22.10
C SER A 25 -16.18 -8.83 -20.64
N TRP A 26 -15.51 -9.68 -19.87
CA TRP A 26 -15.07 -9.33 -18.52
C TRP A 26 -13.89 -8.37 -18.51
N ILE A 27 -12.98 -8.50 -19.48
CA ILE A 27 -11.88 -7.55 -19.65
C ILE A 27 -12.41 -6.17 -20.06
N GLU A 28 -13.38 -6.11 -20.95
CA GLU A 28 -14.05 -4.86 -21.33
C GLU A 28 -14.77 -4.19 -20.17
N MET A 29 -15.40 -5.00 -19.29
CA MET A 29 -16.18 -4.50 -18.14
C MET A 29 -15.32 -4.14 -16.92
N PHE A 30 -14.30 -4.94 -16.63
CA PHE A 30 -13.50 -4.86 -15.38
C PHE A 30 -12.04 -4.46 -15.62
N ILE A 31 -11.60 -4.36 -16.87
CA ILE A 31 -10.27 -3.94 -17.33
C ILE A 31 -9.17 -4.95 -16.94
N GLY A 32 -8.84 -5.06 -15.66
CA GLY A 32 -7.76 -5.87 -15.11
C GLY A 32 -7.64 -5.70 -13.59
N GLY A 33 -6.47 -6.01 -13.04
CA GLY A 33 -6.16 -5.77 -11.63
C GLY A 33 -7.24 -6.21 -10.66
N SER A 34 -7.51 -5.39 -9.65
CA SER A 34 -8.41 -5.76 -8.56
C SER A 34 -9.87 -5.91 -8.97
N ALA A 35 -10.37 -5.13 -9.93
CA ALA A 35 -11.77 -5.26 -10.36
C ALA A 35 -12.00 -6.57 -11.12
N LEU A 36 -11.10 -6.93 -12.03
CA LEU A 36 -11.18 -8.22 -12.73
C LEU A 36 -10.95 -9.39 -11.76
N ALA A 37 -10.04 -9.24 -10.78
CA ALA A 37 -9.86 -10.22 -9.73
C ALA A 37 -11.14 -10.42 -8.91
N ALA A 38 -11.84 -9.35 -8.54
CA ALA A 38 -13.10 -9.44 -7.83
C ALA A 38 -14.15 -10.21 -8.64
N ARG A 39 -14.24 -9.98 -9.95
CA ARG A 39 -15.15 -10.75 -10.84
C ARG A 39 -14.77 -12.23 -10.91
N LEU A 40 -13.48 -12.54 -11.07
CA LEU A 40 -12.98 -13.92 -11.14
C LEU A 40 -13.21 -14.70 -9.85
N LEU A 41 -13.05 -14.03 -8.69
CA LEU A 41 -13.17 -14.64 -7.37
C LEU A 41 -14.61 -14.64 -6.82
N TRP A 42 -15.53 -13.90 -7.45
CA TRP A 42 -16.89 -13.65 -6.93
C TRP A 42 -17.65 -14.89 -6.48
N GLU A 43 -17.63 -15.93 -7.30
CA GLU A 43 -18.37 -17.18 -7.03
C GLU A 43 -17.63 -18.11 -6.06
N ARG A 44 -16.36 -17.84 -5.80
CA ARG A 44 -15.48 -18.68 -4.98
C ARG A 44 -15.31 -18.18 -3.56
N LEU A 45 -15.37 -16.86 -3.35
CA LEU A 45 -15.22 -16.25 -2.02
C LEU A 45 -16.55 -16.20 -1.26
N ARG A 46 -16.99 -17.36 -0.78
CA ARG A 46 -18.18 -17.47 0.05
C ARG A 46 -17.92 -16.98 1.47
N PRO A 47 -18.95 -16.47 2.19
CA PRO A 47 -18.78 -15.97 3.57
C PRO A 47 -18.29 -17.03 4.58
N ASP A 48 -18.58 -18.29 4.35
CA ASP A 48 -18.20 -19.44 5.17
C ASP A 48 -16.82 -20.03 4.82
N LEU A 49 -16.18 -19.58 3.72
CA LEU A 49 -14.88 -20.09 3.30
C LEU A 49 -13.77 -19.63 4.26
N ASP A 50 -13.06 -20.59 4.84
CA ASP A 50 -11.84 -20.28 5.58
C ASP A 50 -10.76 -19.75 4.60
N PRO A 51 -10.22 -18.51 4.82
CA PRO A 51 -9.21 -17.95 3.95
C PRO A 51 -7.91 -18.77 3.85
N LEU A 52 -7.64 -19.62 4.83
CA LEU A 52 -6.44 -20.46 4.88
C LEU A 52 -6.69 -21.91 4.45
N SER A 53 -7.93 -22.22 4.04
CA SER A 53 -8.26 -23.57 3.53
C SER A 53 -7.65 -23.83 2.15
N PRO A 54 -7.46 -25.11 1.76
CA PRO A 54 -7.02 -25.46 0.41
C PRO A 54 -7.94 -24.93 -0.69
N GLU A 55 -9.26 -24.84 -0.43
CA GLU A 55 -10.28 -24.38 -1.37
C GLU A 55 -10.26 -22.87 -1.59
N SER A 56 -9.66 -22.11 -0.67
CA SER A 56 -9.53 -20.65 -0.80
C SER A 56 -8.55 -20.30 -1.92
N PRO A 57 -8.97 -19.63 -3.00
CA PRO A 57 -8.06 -19.28 -4.08
C PRO A 57 -7.15 -18.11 -3.69
N LEU A 58 -5.93 -18.13 -4.24
CA LEU A 58 -4.99 -17.01 -4.24
C LEU A 58 -4.73 -16.60 -5.68
N LEU A 59 -5.05 -15.36 -6.02
CA LEU A 59 -4.96 -14.83 -7.39
C LEU A 59 -3.92 -13.71 -7.47
N PHE A 60 -2.90 -13.91 -8.31
CA PHE A 60 -1.99 -12.86 -8.75
C PHE A 60 -2.48 -12.35 -10.10
N ILE A 61 -2.62 -11.05 -10.26
CA ILE A 61 -3.15 -10.46 -11.49
C ILE A 61 -2.46 -9.15 -11.85
N THR A 62 -2.26 -8.94 -13.13
CA THR A 62 -1.72 -7.71 -13.70
C THR A 62 -2.83 -6.84 -14.27
N GLY A 63 -2.45 -5.68 -14.80
CA GLY A 63 -3.33 -4.83 -15.62
C GLY A 63 -2.89 -4.81 -17.08
N PRO A 64 -3.74 -4.32 -17.97
CA PRO A 64 -3.44 -4.27 -19.42
C PRO A 64 -2.17 -3.47 -19.75
N LEU A 65 -1.83 -2.48 -18.94
CA LEU A 65 -0.63 -1.65 -19.13
C LEU A 65 0.62 -2.22 -18.44
N THR A 66 0.48 -3.23 -17.57
CA THR A 66 1.62 -3.82 -16.85
C THR A 66 2.67 -4.34 -17.82
N GLY A 67 3.94 -4.02 -17.56
CA GLY A 67 5.07 -4.46 -18.41
C GLY A 67 5.26 -3.66 -19.68
N THR A 68 4.31 -2.80 -20.06
CA THR A 68 4.53 -1.83 -21.14
C THR A 68 5.50 -0.74 -20.68
N ALA A 69 5.91 0.13 -21.57
CA ALA A 69 6.72 1.29 -21.19
C ALA A 69 5.87 2.49 -20.71
N GLY A 70 4.60 2.28 -20.36
CA GLY A 70 3.71 3.30 -19.79
C GLY A 70 4.20 3.86 -18.47
N PRO A 71 3.64 4.99 -18.00
CA PRO A 71 4.05 5.63 -16.76
C PRO A 71 3.69 4.76 -15.55
N ALA A 72 4.68 4.38 -14.74
CA ALA A 72 4.53 3.71 -13.45
C ALA A 72 3.61 2.45 -13.43
N VAL A 73 3.67 1.64 -14.49
CA VAL A 73 2.85 0.42 -14.69
C VAL A 73 3.62 -0.88 -14.43
N GLY A 74 4.68 -0.83 -13.61
CA GLY A 74 5.48 -1.99 -13.21
C GLY A 74 4.92 -2.71 -11.98
N ARG A 75 3.60 -2.94 -11.88
CA ARG A 75 2.95 -3.47 -10.67
C ARG A 75 2.08 -4.69 -10.98
N PHE A 76 1.70 -5.40 -9.91
CA PHE A 76 0.69 -6.47 -9.91
C PHE A 76 -0.12 -6.43 -8.62
N THR A 77 -1.24 -7.12 -8.61
CA THR A 77 -2.13 -7.22 -7.44
C THR A 77 -2.28 -8.68 -7.03
N VAL A 78 -2.31 -8.93 -5.72
CA VAL A 78 -2.59 -10.24 -5.13
C VAL A 78 -3.93 -10.17 -4.41
N CYS A 79 -4.85 -11.07 -4.72
CA CYS A 79 -6.22 -11.06 -4.21
C CYS A 79 -6.64 -12.43 -3.67
N ALA A 80 -7.32 -12.41 -2.54
CA ALA A 80 -7.93 -13.57 -1.89
C ALA A 80 -8.96 -13.13 -0.85
N ARG A 81 -9.56 -14.05 -0.11
CA ARG A 81 -10.17 -13.72 1.17
C ARG A 81 -9.08 -13.41 2.19
N SER A 82 -9.17 -12.28 2.87
CA SER A 82 -8.17 -11.86 3.86
C SER A 82 -8.26 -12.67 5.16
N PRO A 83 -7.18 -13.28 5.64
CA PRO A 83 -7.16 -13.90 6.95
C PRO A 83 -7.17 -12.89 8.11
N ALA A 84 -6.80 -11.63 7.86
CA ALA A 84 -6.83 -10.57 8.86
C ALA A 84 -8.25 -10.03 9.10
N THR A 85 -9.04 -9.88 8.03
CA THR A 85 -10.36 -9.23 8.11
C THR A 85 -11.53 -10.16 7.87
N GLY A 86 -11.32 -11.32 7.26
CA GLY A 86 -12.38 -12.19 6.76
C GLY A 86 -13.14 -11.61 5.54
N LEU A 87 -12.71 -10.46 5.03
CA LEU A 87 -13.32 -9.73 3.92
C LEU A 87 -12.48 -9.85 2.64
N TRP A 88 -12.75 -8.97 1.67
CA TRP A 88 -11.92 -8.83 0.47
C TRP A 88 -10.48 -8.50 0.84
N GLY A 89 -9.55 -9.32 0.39
CA GLY A 89 -8.12 -9.11 0.50
C GLY A 89 -7.54 -8.71 -0.85
N GLU A 90 -6.82 -7.60 -0.86
CA GLU A 90 -6.17 -7.05 -2.04
C GLU A 90 -4.86 -6.41 -1.61
N SER A 91 -3.77 -6.72 -2.29
CA SER A 91 -2.47 -6.14 -2.02
C SER A 91 -1.72 -5.85 -3.32
N ASN A 92 -1.39 -4.60 -3.55
CA ASN A 92 -0.75 -4.13 -4.78
C ASN A 92 0.77 -3.99 -4.56
N CYS A 93 1.56 -4.62 -5.41
CA CYS A 93 3.02 -4.66 -5.32
C CYS A 93 3.70 -4.07 -6.55
N GLY A 94 4.73 -3.25 -6.34
CA GLY A 94 5.59 -2.74 -7.41
C GLY A 94 6.74 -3.70 -7.76
N GLY A 95 7.72 -3.21 -8.52
CA GLY A 95 8.91 -3.95 -8.88
C GLY A 95 8.96 -4.38 -10.32
N PHE A 96 9.39 -5.60 -10.58
CA PHE A 96 9.58 -6.19 -11.89
C PHE A 96 8.81 -7.51 -12.08
N TRP A 97 8.36 -8.13 -11.00
CA TRP A 97 7.69 -9.44 -11.04
C TRP A 97 6.41 -9.43 -11.89
N GLY A 98 5.56 -8.41 -11.76
CA GLY A 98 4.34 -8.29 -12.56
C GLY A 98 4.61 -8.18 -14.06
N PRO A 99 5.48 -7.27 -14.52
CA PRO A 99 5.97 -7.25 -15.90
C PRO A 99 6.51 -8.57 -16.39
N GLU A 100 7.31 -9.25 -15.57
CA GLU A 100 7.94 -10.52 -15.93
C GLU A 100 6.90 -11.64 -16.12
N LEU A 101 5.80 -11.65 -15.33
CA LEU A 101 4.69 -12.57 -15.53
C LEU A 101 4.06 -12.40 -16.92
N ARG A 102 3.87 -11.16 -17.35
CA ARG A 102 3.35 -10.86 -18.69
C ARG A 102 4.33 -11.26 -19.80
N PHE A 103 5.62 -10.99 -19.61
CA PHE A 103 6.66 -11.45 -20.54
C PHE A 103 6.78 -12.97 -20.58
N ALA A 104 6.40 -13.67 -19.52
CA ALA A 104 6.29 -15.14 -19.49
C ALA A 104 5.03 -15.65 -20.22
N GLY A 105 4.13 -14.77 -20.66
CA GLY A 105 2.93 -15.10 -21.43
C GLY A 105 1.66 -15.22 -20.63
N TYR A 106 1.62 -14.74 -19.38
CA TYR A 106 0.43 -14.82 -18.52
C TYR A 106 0.07 -13.45 -17.94
N ASP A 107 -1.21 -13.16 -17.84
CA ASP A 107 -1.74 -11.94 -17.25
C ASP A 107 -2.24 -12.14 -15.83
N ALA A 108 -2.59 -13.38 -15.50
CA ALA A 108 -3.03 -13.78 -14.17
C ALA A 108 -2.57 -15.19 -13.83
N LEU A 109 -2.41 -15.45 -12.50
CA LEU A 109 -2.06 -16.74 -11.93
C LEU A 109 -3.02 -17.05 -10.79
N TRP A 110 -3.83 -18.09 -10.96
CA TRP A 110 -4.77 -18.61 -9.98
C TRP A 110 -4.19 -19.84 -9.31
N ILE A 111 -4.11 -19.82 -7.98
CA ILE A 111 -3.55 -20.90 -7.18
C ILE A 111 -4.61 -21.41 -6.20
N GLU A 112 -4.89 -22.68 -6.21
CA GLU A 112 -5.76 -23.37 -5.26
C GLU A 112 -5.15 -24.70 -4.83
N GLY A 113 -5.75 -25.33 -3.83
CA GLY A 113 -5.19 -26.55 -3.23
C GLY A 113 -4.06 -26.26 -2.26
N ARG A 114 -3.52 -27.32 -1.67
CA ARG A 114 -2.34 -27.31 -0.80
C ARG A 114 -1.40 -28.43 -1.22
N ALA A 115 -0.14 -28.10 -1.46
CA ALA A 115 0.89 -29.11 -1.73
C ALA A 115 1.14 -29.96 -0.47
N PRO A 116 1.44 -31.26 -0.60
CA PRO A 116 1.75 -32.12 0.55
C PRO A 116 3.02 -31.68 1.28
N GLU A 117 3.99 -31.17 0.54
CA GLU A 117 5.28 -30.65 1.01
C GLU A 117 5.51 -29.25 0.47
N PRO A 118 6.42 -28.45 1.06
CA PRO A 118 6.75 -27.14 0.53
C PRO A 118 7.21 -27.16 -0.92
N VAL A 119 6.64 -26.25 -1.72
CA VAL A 119 6.93 -26.10 -3.16
C VAL A 119 7.19 -24.65 -3.54
N TYR A 120 7.81 -24.45 -4.70
CA TYR A 120 7.77 -23.18 -5.41
C TYR A 120 7.32 -23.39 -6.87
N LEU A 121 6.77 -22.34 -7.48
CA LEU A 121 6.41 -22.34 -8.89
C LEU A 121 7.54 -21.74 -9.71
N TRP A 122 7.89 -22.38 -10.84
CA TRP A 122 8.76 -21.85 -11.87
C TRP A 122 7.96 -21.61 -13.15
N ILE A 123 7.78 -20.36 -13.54
CA ILE A 123 6.99 -19.93 -14.70
C ILE A 123 7.91 -19.26 -15.71
N HIS A 124 7.99 -19.80 -16.92
CA HIS A 124 8.87 -19.25 -17.95
C HIS A 124 8.32 -19.49 -19.37
N ASN A 125 8.21 -18.42 -20.16
CA ASN A 125 7.87 -18.43 -21.58
C ASN A 125 6.74 -19.42 -21.96
N GLY A 126 5.59 -19.34 -21.29
CA GLY A 126 4.41 -20.18 -21.54
C GLY A 126 4.44 -21.56 -20.87
N ARG A 127 5.45 -21.84 -20.02
CA ARG A 127 5.57 -23.08 -19.25
C ARG A 127 5.50 -22.78 -17.76
N ALA A 128 5.00 -23.73 -16.99
CA ALA A 128 4.99 -23.65 -15.55
C ALA A 128 5.29 -25.03 -14.94
N GLU A 129 6.03 -25.03 -13.85
CA GLU A 129 6.47 -26.23 -13.13
C GLU A 129 6.29 -26.01 -11.63
N ILE A 130 5.88 -27.08 -10.93
CA ILE A 130 5.89 -27.14 -9.46
C ILE A 130 7.18 -27.83 -9.04
N ARG A 131 7.99 -27.16 -8.23
CA ARG A 131 9.30 -27.66 -7.78
C ARG A 131 9.37 -27.78 -6.26
N PRO A 132 10.10 -28.78 -5.70
CA PRO A 132 10.29 -28.91 -4.26
C PRO A 132 10.96 -27.69 -3.65
N ALA A 133 10.52 -27.29 -2.44
CA ALA A 133 11.02 -26.13 -1.73
C ALA A 133 11.25 -26.36 -0.23
N SER A 134 11.35 -27.61 0.23
CA SER A 134 11.56 -27.92 1.65
C SER A 134 12.85 -27.31 2.20
N HIS A 135 13.91 -27.23 1.37
CA HIS A 135 15.18 -26.59 1.71
C HIS A 135 15.10 -25.05 1.79
N LEU A 136 14.05 -24.44 1.24
CA LEU A 136 13.79 -23.01 1.30
C LEU A 136 12.93 -22.61 2.50
N TRP A 137 12.27 -23.60 3.15
CA TRP A 137 11.41 -23.33 4.29
C TRP A 137 12.23 -22.86 5.49
N GLY A 138 11.77 -21.82 6.17
CA GLY A 138 12.54 -21.15 7.24
C GLY A 138 13.53 -20.09 6.76
N GLN A 139 13.81 -19.99 5.45
CA GLN A 139 14.67 -18.95 4.89
C GLN A 139 13.93 -17.62 4.72
N ASP A 140 14.66 -16.50 4.84
CA ASP A 140 14.11 -15.17 4.56
C ASP A 140 13.87 -14.97 3.05
N PRO A 141 12.93 -14.08 2.65
CA PRO A 141 12.58 -13.90 1.23
C PRO A 141 13.72 -13.44 0.33
N TYR A 142 14.71 -12.72 0.83
CA TYR A 142 15.88 -12.30 0.04
C TYR A 142 16.81 -13.47 -0.25
N ALA A 143 17.04 -14.32 0.76
CA ALA A 143 17.80 -15.57 0.59
C ALA A 143 17.09 -16.52 -0.40
N VAL A 144 15.77 -16.69 -0.26
CA VAL A 144 14.96 -17.48 -1.19
C VAL A 144 15.10 -17.01 -2.63
N GLN A 145 15.04 -15.68 -2.86
CA GLN A 145 15.23 -15.14 -4.21
C GLN A 145 16.60 -15.48 -4.79
N ALA A 146 17.66 -15.41 -4.00
CA ALA A 146 19.01 -15.73 -4.44
C ALA A 146 19.14 -17.22 -4.80
N ILE A 147 18.71 -18.12 -3.90
CA ILE A 147 18.77 -19.57 -4.09
C ILE A 147 17.94 -19.99 -5.32
N VAL A 148 16.70 -19.51 -5.44
CA VAL A 148 15.83 -19.89 -6.57
C VAL A 148 16.40 -19.43 -7.91
N ARG A 149 17.01 -18.23 -8.00
CA ARG A 149 17.69 -17.77 -9.24
C ARG A 149 18.85 -18.69 -9.63
N GLU A 150 19.60 -19.17 -8.67
CA GLU A 150 20.67 -20.16 -8.90
C GLU A 150 20.12 -21.50 -9.40
N GLU A 151 19.08 -22.04 -8.75
CA GLU A 151 18.44 -23.30 -9.14
C GLU A 151 17.82 -23.28 -10.53
N VAL A 152 17.16 -22.17 -10.89
CA VAL A 152 16.57 -22.03 -12.24
C VAL A 152 17.65 -21.62 -13.28
N ARG A 153 18.87 -21.33 -12.85
CA ARG A 153 20.01 -20.90 -13.67
C ARG A 153 19.71 -19.64 -14.50
N ASP A 154 18.93 -18.74 -13.93
CA ASP A 154 18.59 -17.47 -14.57
C ASP A 154 18.66 -16.32 -13.54
N PRO A 155 19.72 -15.49 -13.57
CA PRO A 155 19.90 -14.38 -12.64
C PRO A 155 18.88 -13.25 -12.86
N LEU A 156 18.17 -13.25 -13.99
CA LEU A 156 17.13 -12.27 -14.31
C LEU A 156 15.73 -12.73 -13.85
N ALA A 157 15.58 -13.96 -13.38
CA ALA A 157 14.31 -14.45 -12.85
C ALA A 157 13.84 -13.57 -11.68
N ARG A 158 12.56 -13.22 -11.67
CA ARG A 158 11.92 -12.46 -10.61
C ARG A 158 11.19 -13.41 -9.67
N VAL A 159 11.42 -13.24 -8.38
CA VAL A 159 10.90 -14.17 -7.38
C VAL A 159 10.06 -13.40 -6.37
N ALA A 160 8.82 -13.80 -6.20
CA ALA A 160 7.94 -13.39 -5.12
C ALA A 160 7.94 -14.50 -4.06
N ALA A 161 8.26 -14.17 -2.81
CA ALA A 161 8.44 -15.17 -1.75
C ALA A 161 7.81 -14.72 -0.43
N ILE A 162 7.46 -15.68 0.42
CA ILE A 162 7.04 -15.46 1.80
C ILE A 162 8.18 -15.69 2.78
N GLY A 163 8.14 -14.97 3.91
CA GLY A 163 8.98 -15.22 5.07
C GLY A 163 8.35 -16.20 6.05
N ILE A 164 9.01 -16.37 7.20
CA ILE A 164 8.57 -17.24 8.29
C ILE A 164 7.15 -16.91 8.77
N ALA A 165 6.76 -15.62 8.77
CA ALA A 165 5.40 -15.22 9.13
C ALA A 165 4.33 -15.80 8.19
N GLY A 166 4.62 -15.87 6.89
CA GLY A 166 3.74 -16.52 5.91
C GLY A 166 3.66 -18.02 6.12
N GLU A 167 4.79 -18.67 6.36
CA GLU A 167 4.88 -20.10 6.69
C GLU A 167 4.05 -20.46 7.92
N ASN A 168 4.09 -19.60 8.95
CA ASN A 168 3.31 -19.74 10.18
C ASN A 168 1.91 -19.10 10.09
N GLN A 169 1.50 -18.67 8.91
CA GLN A 169 0.14 -18.17 8.64
C GLN A 169 -0.27 -16.99 9.55
N VAL A 170 0.68 -16.09 9.83
CA VAL A 170 0.36 -14.84 10.56
C VAL A 170 -0.59 -14.00 9.69
N PRO A 171 -1.78 -13.58 10.18
CA PRO A 171 -2.83 -12.95 9.38
C PRO A 171 -2.44 -11.68 8.63
N PHE A 172 -1.35 -11.03 9.02
CA PHE A 172 -0.78 -9.87 8.34
C PHE A 172 0.60 -10.16 7.71
N ALA A 173 0.83 -11.43 7.31
CA ALA A 173 2.03 -11.80 6.57
C ALA A 173 1.98 -11.27 5.14
N LEU A 174 3.12 -10.76 4.67
CA LEU A 174 3.31 -10.18 3.33
C LEU A 174 3.97 -11.16 2.34
N ILE A 175 3.94 -10.78 1.05
CA ILE A 175 4.74 -11.39 -0.01
C ILE A 175 5.75 -10.34 -0.47
N LEU A 176 7.04 -10.72 -0.52
CA LEU A 176 8.14 -9.84 -0.90
C LEU A 176 8.71 -10.25 -2.26
N CYS A 177 9.01 -9.27 -3.11
CA CYS A 177 9.68 -9.49 -4.38
C CYS A 177 10.78 -8.45 -4.65
N ASP A 178 11.64 -8.77 -5.61
CA ASP A 178 12.73 -7.91 -6.08
C ASP A 178 13.62 -7.37 -4.92
N HIS A 179 13.85 -6.08 -4.87
CA HIS A 179 14.66 -5.40 -3.87
C HIS A 179 13.81 -4.82 -2.72
N GLY A 180 12.88 -5.62 -2.18
CA GLY A 180 12.04 -5.23 -1.05
C GLY A 180 10.73 -4.57 -1.45
N ARG A 181 10.19 -4.89 -2.63
CA ARG A 181 8.81 -4.54 -2.98
C ARG A 181 7.86 -5.57 -2.38
N VAL A 182 6.79 -5.10 -1.78
CA VAL A 182 5.91 -5.98 -1.00
C VAL A 182 4.44 -5.87 -1.43
N ALA A 183 3.76 -7.01 -1.46
CA ALA A 183 2.32 -7.09 -1.30
C ALA A 183 2.08 -7.19 0.21
N GLY A 184 1.93 -6.02 0.86
CA GLY A 184 2.16 -5.85 2.29
C GLY A 184 0.99 -6.23 3.16
N ARG A 185 -0.20 -5.70 2.86
CA ARG A 185 -1.34 -5.75 3.76
C ARG A 185 -2.33 -6.87 3.43
N THR A 186 -3.33 -7.08 4.28
CA THR A 186 -4.42 -8.07 4.13
C THR A 186 -4.03 -9.54 4.21
N GLY A 187 -2.76 -9.87 4.48
CA GLY A 187 -2.34 -11.24 4.82
C GLY A 187 -2.19 -12.21 3.65
N MET A 188 -1.90 -11.71 2.45
CA MET A 188 -1.74 -12.58 1.26
C MET A 188 -0.58 -13.58 1.41
N GLY A 189 0.46 -13.22 2.21
CA GLY A 189 1.54 -14.14 2.55
C GLY A 189 1.08 -15.34 3.39
N ALA A 190 0.13 -15.15 4.30
CA ALA A 190 -0.46 -16.25 5.07
C ALA A 190 -1.29 -17.19 4.18
N VAL A 191 -2.05 -16.65 3.24
CA VAL A 191 -2.81 -17.45 2.26
C VAL A 191 -1.85 -18.27 1.38
N MET A 192 -0.72 -17.67 0.97
CA MET A 192 0.31 -18.37 0.20
C MET A 192 0.95 -19.49 1.03
N GLY A 193 1.32 -19.21 2.29
CA GLY A 193 1.91 -20.18 3.22
C GLY A 193 0.97 -21.33 3.56
N SER A 194 -0.34 -21.06 3.72
CA SER A 194 -1.34 -22.11 3.97
C SER A 194 -1.41 -23.17 2.86
N LYS A 195 -0.88 -22.87 1.69
CA LYS A 195 -0.81 -23.77 0.52
C LYS A 195 0.52 -24.54 0.41
N ASN A 196 1.42 -24.38 1.38
CA ASN A 196 2.81 -24.84 1.33
C ASN A 196 3.56 -24.27 0.11
N LEU A 197 3.19 -23.06 -0.33
CA LEU A 197 3.82 -22.38 -1.46
C LEU A 197 4.82 -21.33 -0.94
N LYS A 198 6.11 -21.62 -1.10
CA LYS A 198 7.20 -20.76 -0.59
C LYS A 198 7.51 -19.58 -1.48
N ALA A 199 7.51 -19.82 -2.80
CA ALA A 199 7.90 -18.82 -3.77
C ALA A 199 7.24 -19.02 -5.14
N ILE A 200 7.25 -17.95 -5.95
CA ILE A 200 6.85 -17.98 -7.35
C ILE A 200 7.93 -17.24 -8.14
N ALA A 201 8.71 -17.99 -8.89
CA ALA A 201 9.73 -17.49 -9.79
C ALA A 201 9.16 -17.31 -11.20
N VAL A 202 9.47 -16.20 -11.83
CA VAL A 202 8.96 -15.87 -13.16
C VAL A 202 10.09 -15.35 -14.05
N ARG A 203 10.11 -15.79 -15.32
CA ARG A 203 11.01 -15.27 -16.35
C ARG A 203 10.32 -15.29 -17.70
N GLY A 204 10.33 -14.17 -18.40
CA GLY A 204 9.72 -14.05 -19.71
C GLY A 204 10.51 -13.21 -20.68
N THR A 205 10.37 -13.53 -21.96
CA THR A 205 11.00 -12.80 -23.07
C THR A 205 10.01 -12.46 -24.19
N GLN A 206 8.73 -12.78 -23.99
CA GLN A 206 7.70 -12.52 -24.98
C GLN A 206 7.41 -11.02 -25.07
N PRO A 207 7.33 -10.44 -26.30
CA PRO A 207 6.94 -9.05 -26.46
C PRO A 207 5.46 -8.85 -26.10
N LEU A 208 5.16 -7.70 -25.52
CA LEU A 208 3.77 -7.31 -25.27
C LEU A 208 3.20 -6.61 -26.51
N PRO A 209 2.11 -7.13 -27.08
CA PRO A 209 1.48 -6.49 -28.23
C PRO A 209 0.79 -5.19 -27.80
N ILE A 210 1.05 -4.11 -28.54
CA ILE A 210 0.39 -2.80 -28.41
C ILE A 210 -0.45 -2.56 -29.67
N ALA A 211 -1.73 -2.21 -29.50
CA ALA A 211 -2.64 -2.06 -30.64
C ALA A 211 -2.30 -0.90 -31.55
N ARG A 212 -1.92 0.25 -30.96
CA ARG A 212 -1.55 1.48 -31.66
C ARG A 212 -0.20 1.96 -31.13
N PRO A 213 0.91 1.37 -31.61
CA PRO A 213 2.24 1.58 -31.00
C PRO A 213 2.71 3.03 -31.05
N GLU A 214 2.54 3.72 -32.17
CA GLU A 214 2.95 5.12 -32.33
C GLU A 214 2.19 6.06 -31.40
N THR A 215 0.86 5.90 -31.36
CA THR A 215 -0.01 6.67 -30.44
C THR A 215 0.37 6.41 -28.98
N PHE A 216 0.57 5.15 -28.61
CA PHE A 216 0.98 4.77 -27.26
C PHE A 216 2.32 5.40 -26.89
N GLN A 217 3.28 5.38 -27.81
CA GLN A 217 4.61 5.95 -27.57
C GLN A 217 4.57 7.47 -27.39
N ALA A 218 3.77 8.18 -28.17
CA ALA A 218 3.56 9.62 -28.02
C ALA A 218 2.92 9.98 -26.67
N LEU A 219 1.83 9.30 -26.30
CA LEU A 219 1.15 9.48 -25.02
C LEU A 219 2.05 9.16 -23.82
N ARG A 220 2.80 8.07 -23.89
CA ARG A 220 3.78 7.69 -22.87
C ARG A 220 4.85 8.76 -22.68
N ALA A 221 5.40 9.28 -23.78
CA ALA A 221 6.43 10.30 -23.74
C ALA A 221 5.90 11.59 -23.07
N GLN A 222 4.69 12.00 -23.42
CA GLN A 222 4.00 13.13 -22.81
C GLN A 222 3.78 12.92 -21.31
N ALA A 223 3.18 11.79 -20.91
CA ALA A 223 2.89 11.48 -19.52
C ALA A 223 4.16 11.40 -18.66
N ASN A 224 5.22 10.75 -19.16
CA ASN A 224 6.50 10.68 -18.45
C ASN A 224 7.21 12.03 -18.34
N ARG A 225 7.02 12.95 -19.28
CA ARG A 225 7.51 14.33 -19.19
C ARG A 225 6.78 15.07 -18.09
N ALA A 226 5.45 15.05 -18.10
CA ALA A 226 4.61 15.68 -17.08
C ALA A 226 4.96 15.19 -15.66
N LEU A 227 5.16 13.87 -15.50
CA LEU A 227 5.58 13.30 -14.20
C LEU A 227 6.96 13.78 -13.75
N ARG A 228 7.93 13.99 -14.67
CA ARG A 228 9.25 14.53 -14.28
C ARG A 228 9.20 15.99 -13.85
N GLU A 229 8.24 16.74 -14.36
CA GLU A 229 8.00 18.15 -14.05
C GLU A 229 7.11 18.32 -12.80
N ASP A 230 6.42 17.27 -12.35
CA ASP A 230 5.56 17.28 -11.18
C ASP A 230 6.36 17.38 -9.86
N ASN A 231 5.96 18.32 -9.00
CA ASN A 231 6.65 18.58 -7.74
C ASN A 231 6.64 17.39 -6.77
N LEU A 232 5.53 16.67 -6.69
CA LEU A 232 5.41 15.50 -5.82
C LEU A 232 6.32 14.37 -6.28
N THR A 233 6.38 14.14 -7.59
CA THR A 233 7.32 13.18 -8.21
C THR A 233 8.77 13.54 -7.89
N ARG A 234 9.12 14.83 -7.88
CA ARG A 234 10.46 15.28 -7.49
C ARG A 234 10.78 14.95 -6.04
N VAL A 235 9.88 15.25 -5.11
CA VAL A 235 10.05 14.90 -3.68
C VAL A 235 10.21 13.39 -3.50
N PHE A 236 9.36 12.59 -4.15
CA PHE A 236 9.48 11.13 -4.08
C PHE A 236 10.79 10.62 -4.67
N ARG A 237 11.31 11.26 -5.71
CA ARG A 237 12.59 10.88 -6.31
C ARG A 237 13.78 11.22 -5.42
N GLU A 238 13.73 12.33 -4.67
CA GLU A 238 14.80 12.79 -3.80
C GLU A 238 14.83 12.02 -2.47
N THR A 239 13.69 11.91 -1.79
CA THR A 239 13.62 11.42 -0.41
C THR A 239 12.64 10.25 -0.21
N GLY A 240 11.95 9.78 -1.28
CA GLY A 240 10.91 8.77 -1.18
C GLY A 240 9.71 9.28 -0.40
N THR A 241 8.89 8.35 0.11
CA THR A 241 7.74 8.69 0.97
C THR A 241 8.18 9.25 2.33
N ALA A 242 9.41 8.97 2.76
CA ALA A 242 9.99 9.55 3.97
C ALA A 242 10.06 11.08 3.95
N GLY A 243 10.12 11.69 2.74
CA GLY A 243 10.11 13.14 2.56
C GLY A 243 8.85 13.84 3.08
N ALA A 244 7.77 13.10 3.27
CA ALA A 244 6.51 13.64 3.80
C ALA A 244 6.42 13.61 5.34
N ALA A 245 7.37 12.98 6.05
CA ALA A 245 7.25 12.74 7.49
C ALA A 245 7.11 14.02 8.32
N GLU A 246 7.98 15.01 8.12
CA GLU A 246 7.90 16.30 8.83
C GLU A 246 6.62 17.06 8.50
N TYR A 247 6.16 16.98 7.25
CA TYR A 247 4.95 17.65 6.83
C TYR A 247 3.71 17.02 7.48
N PHE A 248 3.63 15.69 7.55
CA PHE A 248 2.55 15.01 8.27
C PHE A 248 2.62 15.20 9.78
N ASP A 249 3.83 15.37 10.33
CA ASP A 249 4.00 15.75 11.73
C ASP A 249 3.41 17.15 12.00
N LEU A 250 3.78 18.13 11.19
CA LEU A 250 3.27 19.52 11.28
C LEU A 250 1.74 19.60 11.17
N LEU A 251 1.15 18.76 10.32
CA LEU A 251 -0.31 18.71 10.12
C LEU A 251 -1.05 17.97 11.24
N GLY A 252 -0.33 17.31 12.17
CA GLY A 252 -0.92 16.43 13.16
C GLY A 252 -1.50 15.13 12.57
N SER A 253 -1.13 14.80 11.32
CA SER A 253 -1.56 13.57 10.65
C SER A 253 -0.66 12.37 10.95
N MET A 254 0.58 12.58 11.40
CA MET A 254 1.48 11.52 11.84
C MET A 254 1.21 11.17 13.30
N PRO A 255 0.62 10.01 13.64
CA PRO A 255 0.32 9.65 15.01
C PRO A 255 1.58 9.34 15.81
N LYS A 256 1.58 9.64 17.11
CA LYS A 256 2.66 9.40 18.06
C LYS A 256 2.13 8.69 19.27
N ARG A 257 2.99 7.88 19.91
CA ARG A 257 2.65 7.13 21.12
C ARG A 257 1.30 6.44 21.01
N TYR A 258 1.18 5.60 20.00
CA TYR A 258 -0.07 4.90 19.65
C TYR A 258 -1.29 5.83 19.64
N TYR A 259 -1.24 6.90 18.82
CA TYR A 259 -2.30 7.90 18.65
C TYR A 259 -2.62 8.73 19.92
N GLY A 260 -1.81 8.62 20.97
CA GLY A 260 -2.05 9.28 22.26
C GLY A 260 -1.38 10.63 22.43
N GLN A 261 -0.52 11.07 21.49
CA GLN A 261 0.27 12.30 21.63
C GLN A 261 0.26 13.13 20.34
N GLY A 262 0.09 14.45 20.46
CA GLY A 262 0.00 15.36 19.33
C GLY A 262 1.35 15.90 18.83
N ALA A 263 2.28 16.24 19.73
CA ALA A 263 3.59 16.81 19.41
C ALA A 263 4.73 15.93 19.88
N TRP A 264 5.85 15.91 19.14
CA TRP A 264 7.03 15.13 19.49
C TRP A 264 8.28 15.72 18.80
N GLU A 265 9.36 15.89 19.52
CA GLU A 265 10.59 16.55 19.04
C GLU A 265 11.45 15.64 18.13
N GLY A 266 11.20 14.34 18.10
CA GLY A 266 12.00 13.36 17.35
C GLY A 266 11.72 13.35 15.83
N ALA A 267 10.67 14.02 15.35
CA ALA A 267 10.24 13.92 13.95
C ALA A 267 11.32 14.34 12.93
N SER A 268 12.08 15.40 13.21
CA SER A 268 13.14 15.89 12.33
C SER A 268 14.30 14.92 12.19
N LYS A 269 14.59 14.11 13.22
CA LYS A 269 15.69 13.12 13.21
C LYS A 269 15.42 11.89 12.34
N ILE A 270 14.16 11.64 12.01
CA ILE A 270 13.71 10.46 11.26
C ILE A 270 13.09 10.80 9.91
N SER A 271 13.22 12.05 9.49
CA SER A 271 12.66 12.58 8.24
C SER A 271 13.41 12.11 7.00
N GLY A 272 12.84 12.39 5.82
CA GLY A 272 13.52 12.18 4.55
C GLY A 272 14.76 13.04 4.40
N ALA A 273 14.80 14.24 4.99
CA ALA A 273 15.98 15.09 5.05
C ALA A 273 17.09 14.44 5.90
N ALA A 274 16.76 13.99 7.11
CA ALA A 274 17.70 13.28 7.98
C ALA A 274 18.24 12.01 7.28
N MET A 275 17.38 11.28 6.56
CA MET A 275 17.82 10.12 5.77
C MET A 275 18.82 10.52 4.68
N ALA A 276 18.54 11.60 3.95
CA ALA A 276 19.39 12.10 2.87
C ALA A 276 20.78 12.54 3.37
N GLU A 277 20.82 13.15 4.54
CA GLU A 277 22.06 13.66 5.17
C GLU A 277 22.91 12.54 5.81
N THR A 278 22.30 11.41 6.19
CA THR A 278 22.99 10.40 7.02
C THR A 278 23.21 9.08 6.33
N ILE A 279 22.17 8.40 5.84
CA ILE A 279 22.23 7.00 5.42
C ILE A 279 21.86 6.76 3.96
N LEU A 280 21.28 7.73 3.25
CA LEU A 280 20.86 7.56 1.85
C LEU A 280 22.07 7.39 0.92
N SER A 281 22.12 6.27 0.20
CA SER A 281 23.22 5.96 -0.73
C SER A 281 22.76 5.79 -2.18
N GLY A 282 21.44 5.75 -2.43
CA GLY A 282 20.93 5.62 -3.80
C GLY A 282 19.42 5.52 -3.88
N VAL A 283 18.95 5.31 -5.09
CA VAL A 283 17.53 5.16 -5.42
C VAL A 283 17.26 3.84 -6.12
N SER A 284 16.03 3.34 -6.02
CA SER A 284 15.57 2.18 -6.78
C SER A 284 14.21 2.47 -7.43
N ALA A 285 14.02 1.94 -8.64
CA ALA A 285 12.81 2.13 -9.42
C ALA A 285 12.11 0.80 -9.69
N CYS A 286 10.79 0.83 -9.91
CA CYS A 286 10.05 -0.24 -10.54
C CYS A 286 10.27 -0.24 -12.06
N HIS A 287 9.77 -1.27 -12.76
CA HIS A 287 9.87 -1.38 -14.22
C HIS A 287 9.37 -0.10 -14.91
N ALA A 288 10.19 0.47 -15.79
CA ALA A 288 9.92 1.66 -16.59
C ALA A 288 9.42 2.91 -15.81
N CYS A 289 9.65 2.99 -14.49
CA CYS A 289 9.13 4.05 -13.64
C CYS A 289 10.10 5.25 -13.57
N VAL A 290 9.61 6.45 -13.91
CA VAL A 290 10.36 7.71 -13.84
C VAL A 290 10.37 8.35 -12.45
N ILE A 291 9.52 7.88 -11.52
CA ILE A 291 9.41 8.42 -10.15
C ILE A 291 10.59 7.95 -9.31
N ALA A 292 10.94 6.66 -9.39
CA ALA A 292 12.06 6.07 -8.65
C ALA A 292 11.98 6.33 -7.13
N CYS A 293 10.81 6.12 -6.53
CA CYS A 293 10.53 6.45 -5.12
C CYS A 293 11.20 5.53 -4.09
N GLY A 294 11.80 4.42 -4.50
CA GLY A 294 12.51 3.51 -3.59
C GLY A 294 13.85 4.09 -3.15
N ARG A 295 14.18 3.94 -1.88
CA ARG A 295 15.45 4.38 -1.30
C ARG A 295 16.40 3.21 -1.13
N VAL A 296 17.67 3.45 -1.33
CA VAL A 296 18.77 2.54 -0.98
C VAL A 296 19.60 3.25 0.07
N VAL A 297 19.86 2.57 1.18
CA VAL A 297 20.60 3.13 2.31
C VAL A 297 21.82 2.29 2.63
N THR A 298 22.82 2.93 3.24
CA THR A 298 24.03 2.33 3.78
C THR A 298 24.23 2.85 5.19
N ILE A 299 24.41 1.93 6.16
CA ILE A 299 24.77 2.25 7.54
C ILE A 299 26.18 1.70 7.73
N PRO A 300 27.22 2.56 7.75
CA PRO A 300 28.61 2.09 7.67
C PRO A 300 29.08 1.41 8.94
N GLU A 301 28.58 1.81 10.11
CA GLU A 301 29.05 1.36 11.43
C GLU A 301 27.92 1.30 12.44
N GLY A 302 28.19 0.75 13.63
CA GLY A 302 27.22 0.62 14.72
C GLY A 302 26.48 -0.72 14.71
N PRO A 303 25.53 -0.91 15.65
CA PRO A 303 24.83 -2.18 15.83
C PRO A 303 23.96 -2.56 14.63
N TYR A 304 23.57 -1.59 13.80
CA TYR A 304 22.72 -1.78 12.63
C TYR A 304 23.49 -1.67 11.31
N ALA A 305 24.82 -1.80 11.33
CA ALA A 305 25.68 -1.66 10.16
C ALA A 305 25.26 -2.58 9.00
N ARG A 306 25.16 -2.00 7.79
CA ARG A 306 24.81 -2.72 6.55
C ARG A 306 25.26 -1.94 5.31
N THR A 307 25.74 -2.65 4.30
CA THR A 307 26.34 -2.04 3.12
C THR A 307 25.31 -1.62 2.07
N LYS A 308 24.16 -2.26 2.03
CA LYS A 308 23.08 -1.94 1.09
C LYS A 308 21.78 -2.53 1.61
N ALA A 309 20.82 -1.67 1.89
CA ALA A 309 19.49 -2.07 2.35
C ALA A 309 18.41 -1.19 1.69
N LYS A 310 17.16 -1.65 1.76
CA LYS A 310 15.99 -0.82 1.45
C LYS A 310 15.86 0.25 2.54
N GLY A 311 15.76 1.52 2.13
CA GLY A 311 15.40 2.62 3.03
C GLY A 311 13.93 2.51 3.44
N PRO A 312 13.60 2.90 4.68
CA PRO A 312 12.24 2.80 5.19
C PRO A 312 11.29 3.75 4.45
N GLU A 313 10.08 3.28 4.16
CA GLU A 313 8.96 4.09 3.69
C GLU A 313 8.36 4.89 4.87
N TYR A 314 7.58 5.94 4.58
CA TYR A 314 6.91 6.75 5.60
C TYR A 314 6.14 5.91 6.64
N GLU A 315 5.34 4.96 6.16
CA GLU A 315 4.56 4.07 7.04
C GLU A 315 5.44 3.25 7.99
N THR A 316 6.60 2.80 7.52
CA THR A 316 7.58 2.07 8.37
C THR A 316 8.27 3.01 9.37
N ILE A 317 8.59 4.24 8.94
CA ILE A 317 9.13 5.28 9.82
C ILE A 317 8.13 5.58 10.93
N ALA A 318 6.87 5.81 10.56
CA ALA A 318 5.82 6.12 11.52
C ALA A 318 5.55 4.95 12.49
N ALA A 319 5.60 3.71 11.98
CA ALA A 319 5.36 2.49 12.76
C ALA A 319 6.36 2.29 13.89
N PHE A 320 7.66 2.45 13.60
CA PHE A 320 8.75 2.15 14.55
C PHE A 320 9.43 3.40 15.11
N GLY A 321 9.08 4.57 14.62
CA GLY A 321 9.53 5.86 15.10
C GLY A 321 8.50 6.49 16.06
N PRO A 322 7.71 7.48 15.61
CA PRO A 322 6.82 8.26 16.48
C PRO A 322 5.77 7.41 17.19
N ASN A 323 5.26 6.35 16.57
CA ASN A 323 4.32 5.43 17.20
C ASN A 323 4.88 4.82 18.51
N LEU A 324 6.19 4.58 18.57
CA LEU A 324 6.90 4.02 19.74
C LEU A 324 7.78 5.05 20.47
N LEU A 325 7.77 6.32 20.04
CA LEU A 325 8.65 7.42 20.51
C LEU A 325 10.15 7.14 20.32
N ASN A 326 10.51 6.46 19.23
CA ASN A 326 11.89 6.16 18.84
C ASN A 326 12.38 7.15 17.79
N ASP A 327 13.45 7.89 18.04
CA ASP A 327 14.04 8.87 17.14
C ASP A 327 15.36 8.42 16.47
N ASP A 328 15.67 7.13 16.56
CA ASP A 328 16.82 6.52 15.89
C ASP A 328 16.44 5.98 14.50
N LEU A 329 16.81 6.72 13.46
CA LEU A 329 16.53 6.35 12.06
C LEU A 329 17.23 5.05 11.63
N GLN A 330 18.40 4.73 12.18
CA GLN A 330 19.12 3.49 11.87
C GLN A 330 18.39 2.29 12.47
N ALA A 331 17.92 2.41 13.72
CA ALA A 331 17.10 1.39 14.35
C ALA A 331 15.77 1.19 13.61
N ILE A 332 15.08 2.25 13.19
CA ILE A 332 13.86 2.18 12.39
C ILE A 332 14.11 1.43 11.07
N THR A 333 15.23 1.74 10.41
CA THR A 333 15.64 1.07 9.17
C THR A 333 15.85 -0.43 9.40
N HIS A 334 16.50 -0.80 10.49
CA HIS A 334 16.72 -2.18 10.88
C HIS A 334 15.42 -2.94 11.17
N LEU A 335 14.51 -2.34 11.93
CA LEU A 335 13.22 -2.96 12.28
C LEU A 335 12.33 -3.15 11.04
N GLY A 336 12.38 -2.20 10.08
CA GLY A 336 11.72 -2.34 8.78
C GLY A 336 12.31 -3.49 7.95
N ASP A 337 13.63 -3.65 7.91
CA ASP A 337 14.30 -4.77 7.24
C ASP A 337 13.96 -6.12 7.90
N LEU A 338 13.85 -6.16 9.23
CA LEU A 338 13.39 -7.36 9.94
C LEU A 338 11.96 -7.74 9.54
N CYS A 339 11.05 -6.78 9.45
CA CYS A 339 9.69 -7.05 8.97
C CYS A 339 9.70 -7.62 7.55
N ASP A 340 10.49 -7.07 6.64
CA ASP A 340 10.64 -7.58 5.28
C ASP A 340 11.20 -9.03 5.30
N ARG A 341 12.22 -9.33 6.10
CA ARG A 341 12.85 -10.66 6.20
C ARG A 341 11.95 -11.71 6.86
N TYR A 342 11.24 -11.33 7.91
CA TYR A 342 10.25 -12.23 8.52
C TYR A 342 8.97 -12.35 7.72
N GLY A 343 8.71 -11.42 6.79
CA GLY A 343 7.50 -11.40 5.96
C GLY A 343 6.29 -10.82 6.69
N LEU A 344 6.45 -9.77 7.47
CA LEU A 344 5.40 -9.09 8.26
C LEU A 344 5.07 -7.70 7.68
N ASP A 345 3.79 -7.35 7.63
CA ASP A 345 3.33 -5.97 7.37
C ASP A 345 3.80 -5.04 8.49
N SER A 346 4.65 -4.07 8.18
CA SER A 346 5.19 -3.13 9.17
C SER A 346 4.13 -2.20 9.77
N ILE A 347 3.04 -1.90 9.05
CA ILE A 347 1.91 -1.10 9.57
C ILE A 347 1.21 -1.87 10.69
N SER A 348 0.80 -3.11 10.41
CA SER A 348 0.12 -3.96 11.40
C SER A 348 1.04 -4.28 12.57
N MET A 349 2.31 -4.65 12.31
CA MET A 349 3.27 -4.95 13.37
C MET A 349 3.49 -3.76 14.31
N GLY A 350 3.70 -2.56 13.75
CA GLY A 350 3.87 -1.34 14.55
C GLY A 350 2.63 -0.98 15.38
N ASN A 351 1.42 -1.13 14.81
CA ASN A 351 0.17 -0.89 15.55
C ASN A 351 0.00 -1.88 16.72
N VAL A 352 0.24 -3.16 16.49
CA VAL A 352 0.12 -4.18 17.54
C VAL A 352 1.13 -3.91 18.64
N LEU A 353 2.37 -3.54 18.31
CA LEU A 353 3.38 -3.15 19.27
C LEU A 353 2.97 -1.88 20.04
N GLY A 354 2.49 -0.85 19.36
CA GLY A 354 2.00 0.37 19.99
C GLY A 354 0.89 0.10 21.02
N LEU A 355 -0.07 -0.77 20.67
CA LEU A 355 -1.10 -1.22 21.60
C LEU A 355 -0.48 -1.99 22.79
N ALA A 356 0.47 -2.89 22.55
CA ALA A 356 1.15 -3.63 23.62
C ALA A 356 1.87 -2.69 24.60
N TYR A 357 2.57 -1.67 24.10
CA TYR A 357 3.22 -0.65 24.92
C TYR A 357 2.20 0.15 25.75
N LEU A 358 1.06 0.54 25.15
CA LEU A 358 -0.01 1.22 25.86
C LEU A 358 -0.61 0.35 26.96
N LEU A 359 -0.88 -0.92 26.69
CA LEU A 359 -1.44 -1.86 27.66
C LEU A 359 -0.42 -2.16 28.79
N PHE A 360 0.86 -2.19 28.48
CA PHE A 360 1.93 -2.33 29.48
C PHE A 360 2.00 -1.10 30.39
N GLU A 361 1.97 0.10 29.85
CA GLU A 361 1.91 1.35 30.62
C GLU A 361 0.69 1.41 31.54
N GLN A 362 -0.45 0.89 31.08
CA GLN A 362 -1.68 0.80 31.89
C GLN A 362 -1.68 -0.34 32.92
N GLY A 363 -0.62 -1.15 32.97
CA GLY A 363 -0.52 -2.30 33.85
C GLY A 363 -1.45 -3.47 33.50
N ARG A 364 -2.07 -3.48 32.31
CA ARG A 364 -2.88 -4.59 31.81
C ARG A 364 -2.01 -5.74 31.27
N ILE A 365 -0.82 -5.42 30.81
CA ILE A 365 0.27 -6.34 30.43
C ILE A 365 1.44 -6.05 31.35
N THR A 366 2.11 -7.07 31.82
CA THR A 366 3.29 -6.97 32.69
C THR A 366 4.44 -7.81 32.13
N GLU A 367 5.61 -7.76 32.77
CA GLU A 367 6.75 -8.60 32.38
C GLU A 367 6.45 -10.10 32.46
N ARG A 368 5.43 -10.50 33.20
CA ARG A 368 4.97 -11.90 33.26
C ARG A 368 4.38 -12.34 31.90
N GLU A 369 3.51 -11.52 31.30
CA GLU A 369 2.89 -11.82 30.01
C GLU A 369 3.90 -11.71 28.88
N THR A 370 4.83 -10.75 28.95
CA THR A 370 5.84 -10.51 27.90
C THR A 370 7.05 -11.42 27.98
N GLY A 371 7.12 -12.30 29.01
CA GLY A 371 8.28 -13.18 29.21
C GLY A 371 9.54 -12.45 29.71
N GLY A 372 9.38 -11.40 30.52
CA GLY A 372 10.46 -10.61 31.12
C GLY A 372 10.82 -9.35 30.29
N LEU A 373 10.12 -9.06 29.20
CA LEU A 373 10.36 -7.85 28.41
C LEU A 373 9.60 -6.66 29.01
N SER A 374 10.31 -5.56 29.27
CA SER A 374 9.74 -4.29 29.73
C SER A 374 9.43 -3.39 28.53
N LEU A 375 8.15 -3.05 28.31
CA LEU A 375 7.70 -2.27 27.15
C LEU A 375 7.55 -0.80 27.55
N ARG A 376 8.65 -0.04 27.46
CA ARG A 376 8.68 1.40 27.80
C ARG A 376 8.82 2.25 26.54
N TRP A 377 8.02 3.28 26.43
CA TRP A 377 8.08 4.21 25.31
C TRP A 377 9.51 4.73 25.07
N GLY A 378 9.95 4.68 23.82
CA GLY A 378 11.31 5.03 23.41
C GLY A 378 12.34 3.89 23.52
N ASP A 379 12.06 2.83 24.27
CA ASP A 379 12.91 1.64 24.32
C ASP A 379 12.50 0.62 23.26
N ILE A 380 13.32 0.46 22.23
CA ILE A 380 13.03 -0.43 21.09
C ILE A 380 13.72 -1.81 21.21
N ARG A 381 14.51 -2.06 22.25
CA ARG A 381 15.21 -3.35 22.45
C ARG A 381 14.25 -4.55 22.48
N PRO A 382 13.04 -4.46 23.10
CA PRO A 382 12.06 -5.54 23.04
C PRO A 382 11.46 -5.75 21.65
N VAL A 383 11.42 -4.73 20.79
CA VAL A 383 10.71 -4.74 19.51
C VAL A 383 11.30 -5.79 18.58
N GLU A 384 12.63 -5.88 18.48
CA GLU A 384 13.33 -6.84 17.65
C GLU A 384 12.98 -8.29 18.04
N ILE A 385 12.95 -8.57 19.34
CA ILE A 385 12.56 -9.87 19.90
C ILE A 385 11.09 -10.17 19.56
N LEU A 386 10.20 -9.19 19.74
CA LEU A 386 8.77 -9.35 19.52
C LEU A 386 8.41 -9.53 18.05
N ILE A 387 9.11 -8.88 17.11
CA ILE A 387 8.97 -9.12 15.68
C ILE A 387 9.29 -10.60 15.36
N ALA A 388 10.42 -11.10 15.85
CA ALA A 388 10.82 -12.49 15.63
C ALA A 388 9.84 -13.48 16.26
N GLN A 389 9.41 -13.25 17.50
CA GLN A 389 8.41 -14.07 18.18
C GLN A 389 7.06 -14.06 17.45
N THR A 390 6.62 -12.90 16.96
CA THR A 390 5.36 -12.78 16.21
C THR A 390 5.39 -13.60 14.92
N ALA A 391 6.48 -13.50 14.16
CA ALA A 391 6.65 -14.27 12.93
C ALA A 391 6.64 -15.79 13.19
N ARG A 392 7.22 -16.24 14.32
CA ARG A 392 7.26 -17.65 14.70
C ARG A 392 6.05 -18.12 15.52
N ARG A 393 5.18 -17.20 15.94
CA ARG A 393 4.07 -17.44 16.88
C ARG A 393 4.55 -18.05 18.21
N GLU A 394 5.64 -17.52 18.75
CA GLU A 394 6.25 -17.96 20.00
C GLU A 394 6.03 -16.93 21.12
N GLY A 395 6.02 -17.39 22.38
CA GLY A 395 5.93 -16.52 23.55
C GLY A 395 4.82 -15.48 23.46
N PHE A 396 5.11 -14.24 23.83
CA PHE A 396 4.16 -13.13 23.73
C PHE A 396 3.82 -12.78 22.26
N GLY A 397 4.75 -13.04 21.34
CA GLY A 397 4.53 -12.86 19.91
C GLY A 397 3.39 -13.71 19.35
N ALA A 398 3.04 -14.84 19.98
CA ALA A 398 1.87 -15.63 19.58
C ALA A 398 0.56 -14.85 19.74
N LEU A 399 0.44 -14.00 20.77
CA LEU A 399 -0.70 -13.11 20.96
C LEU A 399 -0.66 -11.93 19.97
N LEU A 400 0.52 -11.33 19.77
CA LEU A 400 0.70 -10.23 18.81
C LEU A 400 0.33 -10.67 17.38
N ALA A 401 0.56 -11.93 17.04
CA ALA A 401 0.20 -12.50 15.75
C ALA A 401 -1.32 -12.49 15.44
N HIS A 402 -2.18 -12.20 16.41
CA HIS A 402 -3.62 -12.05 16.19
C HIS A 402 -4.04 -10.62 15.79
N GLY A 403 -3.08 -9.70 15.62
CA GLY A 403 -3.35 -8.30 15.29
C GLY A 403 -3.83 -7.48 16.48
N ALA A 404 -4.05 -6.19 16.28
CA ALA A 404 -4.43 -5.27 17.34
C ALA A 404 -5.78 -5.62 17.97
N ARG A 405 -6.77 -6.01 17.16
CA ARG A 405 -8.09 -6.46 17.66
C ARG A 405 -7.96 -7.71 18.52
N GLY A 406 -7.17 -8.69 18.09
CA GLY A 406 -6.95 -9.93 18.84
C GLY A 406 -6.24 -9.69 20.16
N LEU A 407 -5.20 -8.86 20.16
CA LEU A 407 -4.49 -8.45 21.38
C LEU A 407 -5.43 -7.68 22.34
N GLY A 408 -6.17 -6.70 21.82
CA GLY A 408 -7.16 -5.94 22.62
C GLY A 408 -8.19 -6.85 23.28
N ARG A 409 -8.72 -7.83 22.53
CA ARG A 409 -9.67 -8.83 23.04
C ARG A 409 -9.09 -9.67 24.16
N ALA A 410 -7.84 -10.11 24.04
CA ALA A 410 -7.17 -10.93 25.05
C ALA A 410 -7.04 -10.22 26.40
N PHE A 411 -6.99 -8.89 26.42
CA PHE A 411 -6.83 -8.08 27.63
C PHE A 411 -8.04 -7.18 27.96
N GLY A 412 -9.20 -7.43 27.34
CA GLY A 412 -10.44 -6.64 27.58
C GLY A 412 -10.27 -5.16 27.21
N ALA A 413 -9.54 -4.89 26.12
CA ALA A 413 -9.15 -3.56 25.62
C ALA A 413 -9.42 -3.42 24.12
N GLU A 414 -10.49 -4.03 23.61
CA GLU A 414 -10.85 -3.95 22.18
C GLU A 414 -11.09 -2.51 21.72
N ASP A 415 -11.63 -1.68 22.61
CA ASP A 415 -11.87 -0.24 22.39
C ASP A 415 -10.59 0.59 22.21
N LEU A 416 -9.45 0.07 22.62
CA LEU A 416 -8.13 0.69 22.42
C LEU A 416 -7.45 0.24 21.11
N ALA A 417 -7.96 -0.79 20.45
CA ALA A 417 -7.40 -1.27 19.19
C ALA A 417 -7.71 -0.29 18.06
N VAL A 418 -6.69 0.35 17.49
CA VAL A 418 -6.84 1.30 16.38
C VAL A 418 -6.89 0.54 15.05
N GLU A 419 -8.10 0.12 14.67
CA GLU A 419 -8.36 -0.70 13.49
C GLU A 419 -9.75 -0.42 12.89
N VAL A 420 -9.97 -0.79 11.63
CA VAL A 420 -11.29 -0.81 11.00
C VAL A 420 -11.48 -2.15 10.28
N LYS A 421 -12.56 -2.86 10.62
CA LYS A 421 -12.90 -4.17 10.03
C LYS A 421 -11.82 -5.24 10.24
N GLY A 422 -10.97 -5.10 11.28
CA GLY A 422 -9.89 -6.04 11.59
C GLY A 422 -8.54 -5.71 10.93
N LEU A 423 -8.44 -4.59 10.21
CA LEU A 423 -7.19 -4.12 9.64
C LEU A 423 -6.75 -2.85 10.37
N GLU A 424 -5.54 -2.83 10.89
CA GLU A 424 -4.96 -1.72 11.63
C GLU A 424 -4.91 -0.45 10.78
N VAL A 425 -5.15 0.71 11.40
CA VAL A 425 -5.15 2.00 10.70
C VAL A 425 -3.72 2.38 10.28
N PRO A 426 -3.49 2.78 9.03
CA PRO A 426 -2.22 3.36 8.59
C PRO A 426 -1.90 4.66 9.34
N TYR A 427 -0.63 5.07 9.29
CA TYR A 427 -0.14 6.20 10.07
C TYR A 427 -0.50 7.57 9.45
N HIS A 428 -1.73 7.69 8.98
CA HIS A 428 -2.38 8.94 8.61
C HIS A 428 -3.60 9.14 9.51
N ASP A 429 -3.42 9.94 10.57
CA ASP A 429 -4.44 10.17 11.59
C ASP A 429 -5.58 11.02 11.01
N PRO A 430 -6.83 10.51 11.03
CA PRO A 430 -7.98 11.24 10.49
C PRO A 430 -8.31 12.51 11.29
N ARG A 431 -7.77 12.69 12.49
CA ARG A 431 -7.90 13.95 13.24
C ARG A 431 -7.08 15.09 12.61
N GLY A 432 -6.02 14.74 11.86
CA GLY A 432 -5.22 15.70 11.10
C GLY A 432 -5.75 15.98 9.70
N VAL A 433 -6.42 14.98 9.07
CA VAL A 433 -6.95 15.00 7.70
C VAL A 433 -8.27 14.22 7.63
N ALA A 434 -9.39 14.92 7.74
CA ALA A 434 -10.69 14.29 8.04
C ALA A 434 -11.22 13.34 6.95
N GLY A 435 -10.92 13.59 5.67
CA GLY A 435 -11.44 12.77 4.56
C GLY A 435 -10.94 11.33 4.56
N ILE A 436 -9.76 11.08 5.13
CA ILE A 436 -9.23 9.71 5.21
C ILE A 436 -10.06 8.81 6.14
N ALA A 437 -10.80 9.38 7.13
CA ALA A 437 -11.70 8.63 7.98
C ALA A 437 -12.76 7.89 7.16
N LEU A 438 -13.36 8.56 6.17
CA LEU A 438 -14.33 7.96 5.27
C LEU A 438 -13.70 6.86 4.41
N SER A 439 -12.46 7.11 3.92
CA SER A 439 -11.72 6.09 3.17
C SER A 439 -11.50 4.82 3.99
N TYR A 440 -11.11 4.94 5.26
CA TYR A 440 -10.94 3.79 6.16
C TYR A 440 -12.26 3.07 6.44
N ALA A 441 -13.33 3.81 6.75
CA ALA A 441 -14.64 3.25 7.11
C ALA A 441 -15.31 2.53 5.93
N THR A 442 -15.19 3.05 4.72
CA THR A 442 -15.88 2.55 3.52
C THR A 442 -15.07 1.56 2.69
N SER A 443 -13.76 1.49 2.89
CA SER A 443 -12.89 0.55 2.17
C SER A 443 -13.39 -0.90 2.30
N PRO A 444 -13.43 -1.68 1.20
CA PRO A 444 -13.87 -3.07 1.21
C PRO A 444 -12.92 -4.02 1.95
N ARG A 445 -11.67 -3.62 2.15
CA ARG A 445 -10.63 -4.44 2.79
C ARG A 445 -10.26 -4.02 4.22
N GLY A 446 -10.96 -3.05 4.80
CA GLY A 446 -10.64 -2.48 6.11
C GLY A 446 -9.81 -1.19 6.00
N ALA A 447 -9.23 -0.72 7.09
CA ALA A 447 -8.47 0.53 7.11
C ALA A 447 -7.30 0.50 6.13
N CYS A 448 -7.43 1.24 5.04
CA CYS A 448 -6.37 1.31 4.03
C CYS A 448 -6.36 2.65 3.30
N HIS A 449 -5.24 3.35 3.39
CA HIS A 449 -5.02 4.61 2.69
C HIS A 449 -4.92 4.44 1.16
N ASN A 450 -4.64 3.23 0.66
CA ASN A 450 -4.52 2.96 -0.77
C ASN A 450 -5.86 2.75 -1.50
N GLN A 451 -6.98 2.69 -0.77
CA GLN A 451 -8.33 2.65 -1.38
C GLN A 451 -8.86 4.05 -1.71
N SER A 452 -8.32 5.05 -1.04
CA SER A 452 -8.38 6.48 -1.38
C SER A 452 -7.39 7.20 -0.48
N ASP A 453 -6.31 7.68 -1.06
CA ASP A 453 -5.35 8.58 -0.42
C ASP A 453 -5.89 10.02 -0.42
N PHE A 454 -7.13 10.19 0.06
CA PHE A 454 -7.87 11.45 -0.03
C PHE A 454 -7.17 12.60 0.71
N PHE A 455 -6.30 12.29 1.66
CA PHE A 455 -5.44 13.29 2.29
C PHE A 455 -4.61 14.10 1.28
N MET A 456 -4.28 13.51 0.12
CA MET A 456 -3.59 14.26 -0.94
C MET A 456 -4.45 15.39 -1.52
N VAL A 457 -5.77 15.19 -1.64
CA VAL A 457 -6.72 16.23 -2.03
C VAL A 457 -6.76 17.34 -0.97
N GLU A 458 -6.78 16.96 0.30
CA GLU A 458 -6.79 17.88 1.44
C GLU A 458 -5.46 18.63 1.59
N LEU A 459 -4.39 18.15 0.97
CA LEU A 459 -3.08 18.80 0.86
C LEU A 459 -2.91 19.64 -0.42
N GLY A 460 -3.97 19.80 -1.20
CA GLY A 460 -3.99 20.67 -2.37
C GLY A 460 -3.97 19.97 -3.73
N GLN A 461 -3.98 18.63 -3.79
CA GLN A 461 -4.08 17.89 -5.04
C GLN A 461 -5.53 17.92 -5.55
N SER A 462 -5.92 18.97 -6.25
CA SER A 462 -7.22 19.03 -6.92
C SER A 462 -7.18 18.21 -8.23
N SER A 463 -8.35 17.83 -8.71
CA SER A 463 -8.52 17.19 -10.03
C SER A 463 -9.73 17.77 -10.75
N GLU A 464 -9.48 18.62 -11.73
CA GLU A 464 -10.53 19.26 -12.51
C GLU A 464 -11.33 18.22 -13.31
N GLU A 465 -10.66 17.24 -13.93
CA GLU A 465 -11.32 16.17 -14.70
C GLU A 465 -12.26 15.30 -13.86
N LEU A 466 -12.02 15.20 -12.55
CA LEU A 466 -12.88 14.48 -11.62
C LEU A 466 -13.88 15.42 -10.91
N GLY A 467 -13.83 16.72 -11.18
CA GLY A 467 -14.62 17.71 -10.45
C GLY A 467 -14.28 17.79 -8.97
N ILE A 468 -13.05 17.45 -8.57
CA ILE A 468 -12.59 17.50 -7.19
C ILE A 468 -11.83 18.80 -6.96
N PRO A 469 -12.43 19.78 -6.23
CA PRO A 469 -11.76 21.03 -5.87
C PRO A 469 -10.77 20.83 -4.71
N TYR A 470 -10.05 21.88 -4.36
CA TYR A 470 -9.39 21.96 -3.06
C TYR A 470 -10.42 21.90 -1.94
N LEU A 471 -10.15 21.08 -0.92
CA LEU A 471 -10.98 20.92 0.25
C LEU A 471 -10.13 21.10 1.51
N ASP A 472 -10.57 21.97 2.40
CA ASP A 472 -9.90 22.13 3.70
C ASP A 472 -9.88 20.80 4.47
N ARG A 473 -8.74 20.48 5.07
CA ARG A 473 -8.49 19.20 5.74
C ARG A 473 -9.41 18.93 6.94
N HIS A 474 -9.91 19.97 7.59
CA HIS A 474 -10.83 19.88 8.74
C HIS A 474 -12.30 20.04 8.36
N GLN A 475 -12.60 20.51 7.15
CA GLN A 475 -13.97 20.59 6.68
C GLN A 475 -14.57 19.18 6.58
N VAL A 476 -15.75 18.98 7.11
CA VAL A 476 -16.48 17.70 7.07
C VAL A 476 -17.63 17.76 6.07
N GLU A 477 -18.35 18.88 6.03
CA GLU A 477 -19.54 19.06 5.22
C GLU A 477 -19.25 18.97 3.72
N GLY A 478 -20.06 18.22 2.99
CA GLY A 478 -19.93 18.01 1.55
C GLY A 478 -18.77 17.11 1.10
N LYS A 479 -17.84 16.76 1.98
CA LYS A 479 -16.63 16.00 1.65
C LYS A 479 -16.91 14.56 1.20
N ALA A 480 -17.94 13.92 1.73
CA ALA A 480 -18.25 12.52 1.43
C ALA A 480 -18.44 12.24 -0.07
N ARG A 481 -19.06 13.16 -0.81
CA ARG A 481 -19.22 13.06 -2.27
C ARG A 481 -17.85 12.95 -2.97
N TYR A 482 -16.91 13.80 -2.61
CA TYR A 482 -15.60 13.84 -3.25
C TYR A 482 -14.73 12.65 -2.86
N VAL A 483 -14.84 12.16 -1.62
CA VAL A 483 -14.20 10.90 -1.20
C VAL A 483 -14.71 9.74 -2.06
N ALA A 484 -16.03 9.64 -2.31
CA ALA A 484 -16.60 8.59 -3.16
C ALA A 484 -16.09 8.68 -4.60
N ILE A 485 -16.03 9.88 -5.20
CA ILE A 485 -15.47 10.10 -6.54
C ILE A 485 -13.99 9.65 -6.57
N HIS A 486 -13.22 10.04 -5.57
CA HIS A 486 -11.80 9.69 -5.50
C HIS A 486 -11.58 8.19 -5.30
N GLN A 487 -12.42 7.51 -4.50
CA GLN A 487 -12.41 6.04 -4.37
C GLN A 487 -12.69 5.35 -5.70
N ASN A 488 -13.64 5.86 -6.48
CA ASN A 488 -13.92 5.34 -7.83
C ASN A 488 -12.71 5.47 -8.74
N TRP A 489 -12.05 6.63 -8.72
CA TRP A 489 -10.81 6.84 -9.48
C TRP A 489 -9.68 5.91 -9.03
N ARG A 490 -9.47 5.75 -7.72
CA ARG A 490 -8.45 4.80 -7.21
C ARG A 490 -8.80 3.36 -7.55
N THR A 491 -10.07 2.99 -7.62
CA THR A 491 -10.50 1.67 -8.10
C THR A 491 -10.15 1.48 -9.58
N ALA A 492 -10.34 2.51 -10.42
CA ALA A 492 -9.90 2.48 -11.82
C ALA A 492 -8.37 2.34 -11.93
N CYS A 493 -7.60 3.08 -11.13
CA CYS A 493 -6.15 2.92 -11.05
C CYS A 493 -5.73 1.50 -10.63
N ASN A 494 -6.41 0.89 -9.64
CA ASN A 494 -6.17 -0.48 -9.20
C ASN A 494 -6.57 -1.52 -10.27
N SER A 495 -7.53 -1.20 -11.13
CA SER A 495 -7.92 -2.04 -12.27
C SER A 495 -6.89 -1.98 -13.41
N LEU A 496 -6.31 -0.80 -13.64
CA LEU A 496 -5.17 -0.61 -14.55
C LEU A 496 -3.84 -1.12 -13.97
N VAL A 497 -3.81 -1.34 -12.67
CA VAL A 497 -2.59 -1.59 -11.87
C VAL A 497 -1.56 -0.46 -12.04
N LEU A 498 -2.07 0.76 -12.15
CA LEU A 498 -1.31 2.00 -12.22
C LEU A 498 -0.89 2.43 -10.80
N CYS A 499 0.37 2.83 -10.64
CA CYS A 499 0.83 3.39 -9.37
C CYS A 499 0.22 4.78 -9.15
N TYR A 500 -0.49 4.98 -8.05
CA TYR A 500 -1.14 6.27 -7.76
C TYR A 500 -0.15 7.39 -7.32
N PHE A 501 1.11 7.07 -7.06
CA PHE A 501 2.18 8.08 -6.98
C PHE A 501 2.43 8.75 -8.34
N ALA A 502 2.06 8.08 -9.45
CA ALA A 502 2.00 8.71 -10.75
C ALA A 502 0.70 9.49 -10.85
N ASN A 503 0.78 10.79 -10.63
CA ASN A 503 -0.35 11.71 -10.79
C ASN A 503 -0.68 11.88 -12.28
N VAL A 504 -1.22 10.79 -12.88
CA VAL A 504 -1.63 10.75 -14.29
C VAL A 504 -3.08 11.16 -14.38
N ALA A 505 -3.38 12.14 -15.23
CA ALA A 505 -4.75 12.57 -15.46
C ALA A 505 -5.64 11.42 -15.98
N PRO A 506 -6.90 11.33 -15.55
CA PRO A 506 -7.84 10.29 -16.00
C PRO A 506 -7.92 10.14 -17.51
N SER A 507 -7.99 11.24 -18.26
CA SER A 507 -8.00 11.24 -19.73
C SER A 507 -6.76 10.62 -20.35
N VAL A 508 -5.58 10.89 -19.77
CA VAL A 508 -4.29 10.32 -20.23
C VAL A 508 -4.22 8.83 -19.93
N ALA A 509 -4.66 8.39 -18.75
CA ALA A 509 -4.71 6.97 -18.40
C ALA A 509 -5.63 6.19 -19.35
N LEU A 510 -6.80 6.76 -19.68
CA LEU A 510 -7.75 6.20 -20.62
C LEU A 510 -7.19 6.15 -22.05
N ALA A 511 -6.55 7.21 -22.51
CA ALA A 511 -5.93 7.26 -23.83
C ALA A 511 -4.81 6.20 -23.97
N LEU A 512 -3.99 6.01 -22.93
CA LEU A 512 -2.97 4.95 -22.88
C LEU A 512 -3.59 3.55 -22.94
N LEU A 513 -4.68 3.31 -22.19
CA LEU A 513 -5.41 2.05 -22.23
C LEU A 513 -5.95 1.77 -23.64
N ASN A 514 -6.62 2.75 -24.24
CA ASN A 514 -7.18 2.64 -25.58
C ASN A 514 -6.10 2.39 -26.65
N ALA A 515 -4.96 3.06 -26.53
CA ALA A 515 -3.85 2.85 -27.45
C ALA A 515 -3.19 1.48 -27.28
N ALA A 516 -3.07 0.98 -26.04
CA ALA A 516 -2.49 -0.32 -25.75
C ALA A 516 -3.41 -1.47 -26.21
N MET A 517 -4.69 -1.40 -25.89
CA MET A 517 -5.64 -2.49 -26.07
C MET A 517 -6.41 -2.46 -27.40
N GLY A 518 -6.41 -1.32 -28.10
CA GLY A 518 -7.25 -1.10 -29.29
C GLY A 518 -8.73 -0.95 -28.92
N MET A 519 -9.03 -0.65 -27.67
CA MET A 519 -10.39 -0.41 -27.19
C MET A 519 -10.87 0.99 -27.63
N GLY A 520 -12.18 1.19 -27.61
CA GLY A 520 -12.83 2.48 -27.81
C GLY A 520 -13.54 2.94 -26.55
N VAL A 521 -12.89 2.77 -25.36
CA VAL A 521 -13.46 3.24 -24.10
C VAL A 521 -13.49 4.76 -24.11
N GLY A 522 -14.68 5.34 -24.05
CA GLY A 522 -14.89 6.80 -24.07
C GLY A 522 -14.74 7.45 -22.70
N SER A 523 -14.50 8.77 -22.69
CA SER A 523 -14.68 9.57 -21.49
C SER A 523 -16.17 9.73 -21.17
N ALA A 524 -16.53 10.15 -19.96
CA ALA A 524 -17.93 10.38 -19.57
C ALA A 524 -18.68 11.34 -20.51
N HIS A 525 -17.96 12.17 -21.27
CA HIS A 525 -18.52 13.04 -22.31
C HIS A 525 -18.98 12.27 -23.55
N ASP A 526 -18.35 11.12 -23.87
CA ASP A 526 -18.70 10.33 -25.06
C ASP A 526 -19.81 9.29 -24.77
N ALA A 527 -20.15 9.06 -23.49
CA ALA A 527 -21.24 8.17 -23.09
C ALA A 527 -22.62 8.65 -23.57
N ALA A 528 -22.77 9.95 -23.91
CA ALA A 528 -23.96 10.49 -24.55
C ALA A 528 -24.10 10.05 -26.05
N SER A 529 -23.07 9.45 -26.65
CA SER A 529 -22.99 9.03 -28.04
C SER A 529 -22.96 7.52 -28.30
N GLY A 530 -23.27 6.69 -27.28
CA GLY A 530 -23.55 5.25 -27.50
C GLY A 530 -22.36 4.29 -27.46
N GLY A 531 -21.17 4.70 -26.96
CA GLY A 531 -20.02 3.82 -26.75
C GLY A 531 -19.97 3.26 -25.34
N ALA A 532 -19.54 1.99 -25.18
CA ALA A 532 -19.28 1.41 -23.87
C ALA A 532 -18.16 2.18 -23.16
N GLY A 533 -18.50 2.99 -22.16
CA GLY A 533 -17.57 3.87 -21.47
C GLY A 533 -17.25 3.42 -20.06
N LEU A 534 -16.05 3.70 -19.61
CA LEU A 534 -15.72 3.76 -18.18
C LEU A 534 -16.45 5.00 -17.64
N ALA A 535 -17.71 4.86 -17.23
CA ALA A 535 -18.51 5.95 -16.70
C ALA A 535 -17.99 6.30 -15.31
N ILE A 536 -17.12 7.30 -15.22
CA ILE A 536 -16.92 8.06 -13.98
C ILE A 536 -18.10 9.03 -13.93
N GLU A 537 -19.22 8.63 -13.33
CA GLU A 537 -20.36 9.53 -13.12
C GLU A 537 -19.93 10.67 -12.20
N THR A 538 -19.65 11.82 -12.77
CA THR A 538 -19.67 13.09 -12.06
C THR A 538 -21.15 13.45 -11.86
N GLY A 539 -21.66 13.19 -10.64
CA GLY A 539 -23.09 13.34 -10.33
C GLY A 539 -23.56 14.79 -10.28
N ASP A 540 -23.98 15.32 -11.41
CA ASP A 540 -24.75 16.55 -11.54
C ASP A 540 -26.10 16.32 -12.23
N GLN A 541 -26.79 15.23 -11.93
CA GLN A 541 -28.21 15.10 -12.31
C GLN A 541 -29.03 14.67 -11.09
N GLN A 542 -29.92 15.55 -10.65
CA GLN A 542 -31.00 15.19 -9.77
C GLN A 542 -31.81 14.04 -10.38
N PRO A 543 -32.26 13.05 -9.60
CA PRO A 543 -32.99 11.91 -10.12
C PRO A 543 -34.41 12.33 -10.51
N SER A 544 -34.68 12.46 -11.78
CA SER A 544 -36.02 12.40 -12.33
C SER A 544 -36.17 11.06 -13.06
N GLY A 545 -36.88 10.13 -12.44
CA GLY A 545 -37.41 8.94 -13.10
C GLY A 545 -36.64 7.65 -12.90
N CYS A 546 -37.22 6.74 -12.13
CA CYS A 546 -36.86 5.33 -12.03
C CYS A 546 -36.73 4.67 -13.41
N HIS A 547 -35.53 4.25 -13.77
CA HIS A 547 -35.33 3.13 -14.68
C HIS A 547 -34.30 2.17 -14.08
N ALA A 548 -34.77 0.95 -13.83
CA ALA A 548 -33.99 -0.17 -13.35
C ALA A 548 -32.86 -0.53 -14.32
N GLY A 549 -31.64 -0.66 -13.83
CA GLY A 549 -30.67 -1.55 -14.43
C GLY A 549 -29.37 -1.01 -14.98
N ARG A 550 -28.59 -0.20 -14.27
CA ARG A 550 -27.12 -0.15 -14.45
C ARG A 550 -26.48 0.32 -13.15
N ARG A 551 -25.86 -0.60 -12.44
CA ARG A 551 -25.04 -0.26 -11.28
C ARG A 551 -23.63 0.11 -11.73
N PRO A 552 -23.01 1.17 -11.16
CA PRO A 552 -21.62 1.51 -11.44
C PRO A 552 -20.67 0.38 -11.02
N VAL A 553 -19.58 0.18 -11.77
CA VAL A 553 -18.54 -0.84 -11.51
C VAL A 553 -17.95 -0.75 -10.10
N ALA A 554 -17.95 0.42 -9.48
CA ALA A 554 -17.47 0.63 -8.12
C ALA A 554 -18.38 0.06 -7.00
N GLN A 555 -19.60 -0.38 -7.31
CA GLN A 555 -20.52 -0.98 -6.33
C GLN A 555 -20.50 -2.51 -6.31
N ALA A 556 -19.66 -3.15 -7.11
CA ALA A 556 -19.44 -4.60 -7.09
C ALA A 556 -18.41 -5.03 -6.03
N ALA A 557 -18.38 -4.39 -4.88
CA ALA A 557 -17.78 -5.01 -3.70
C ALA A 557 -18.67 -6.20 -3.28
N PRO A 558 -18.12 -7.36 -2.91
CA PRO A 558 -18.86 -8.59 -2.67
C PRO A 558 -19.81 -8.46 -1.50
N GLY A 559 -21.05 -8.09 -1.81
CA GLY A 559 -22.20 -8.36 -0.97
C GLY A 559 -22.91 -9.56 -1.55
N ALA A 560 -22.98 -10.67 -0.82
CA ALA A 560 -23.59 -11.91 -1.28
C ALA A 560 -25.00 -11.68 -1.82
N PRO A 561 -25.38 -12.29 -2.95
CA PRO A 561 -26.79 -12.32 -3.36
C PRO A 561 -27.54 -13.24 -2.40
N GLY A 562 -28.47 -12.69 -1.71
CA GLY A 562 -29.46 -13.44 -0.96
C GLY A 562 -29.06 -13.76 0.48
N ARG A 563 -29.71 -13.01 1.38
CA ARG A 563 -29.82 -13.21 2.82
C ARG A 563 -28.67 -12.76 3.70
N TRP A 564 -28.12 -11.59 3.49
CA TRP A 564 -27.89 -10.77 4.65
C TRP A 564 -29.25 -10.22 5.07
N ARG A 565 -29.90 -10.88 6.04
CA ARG A 565 -30.99 -10.22 6.76
C ARG A 565 -30.39 -8.92 7.23
N SER A 566 -31.03 -7.83 6.88
CA SER A 566 -30.90 -6.55 7.53
C SER A 566 -31.22 -6.75 9.01
N GLY A 567 -30.30 -7.39 9.75
CA GLY A 567 -30.19 -7.11 11.16
C GLY A 567 -30.01 -5.62 11.17
N ARG A 568 -31.00 -4.90 11.71
CA ARG A 568 -30.93 -3.47 11.90
C ARG A 568 -29.51 -3.14 12.32
N LEU A 569 -28.77 -2.49 11.44
CA LEU A 569 -27.60 -1.74 11.81
C LEU A 569 -28.10 -0.77 12.87
N ARG A 570 -28.07 -1.19 14.13
CA ARG A 570 -28.09 -0.24 15.22
C ARG A 570 -26.94 0.70 14.91
N SER A 571 -27.22 1.97 14.98
CA SER A 571 -26.37 3.12 14.80
C SER A 571 -25.09 3.07 15.67
N GLY A 572 -24.27 2.05 15.47
CA GLY A 572 -22.98 1.85 16.16
C GLY A 572 -21.78 2.22 15.30
N SER A 573 -21.92 2.31 13.97
CA SER A 573 -20.81 2.68 13.10
C SER A 573 -20.46 4.18 13.16
N GLY A 574 -21.40 5.02 13.55
CA GLY A 574 -21.15 6.44 13.84
C GLY A 574 -20.33 6.66 15.11
N ASP A 575 -20.51 5.79 16.09
CA ASP A 575 -19.85 5.95 17.38
C ASP A 575 -18.37 5.50 17.38
N HIS A 576 -17.96 4.57 16.50
CA HIS A 576 -16.54 4.17 16.42
C HIS A 576 -15.69 5.20 15.68
N ALA A 577 -16.18 5.79 14.60
CA ALA A 577 -15.50 6.93 13.98
C ALA A 577 -15.53 8.16 14.91
N ALA A 578 -16.63 8.36 15.67
CA ALA A 578 -16.74 9.42 16.67
C ALA A 578 -15.92 9.11 17.95
N GLY A 579 -15.65 7.86 18.29
CA GLY A 579 -14.80 7.45 19.40
C GLY A 579 -13.34 7.87 19.21
N ILE A 580 -12.83 7.77 18.00
CA ILE A 580 -11.49 8.30 17.64
C ILE A 580 -11.46 9.83 17.82
N LEU A 581 -12.59 10.51 17.64
CA LEU A 581 -12.69 11.98 17.78
C LEU A 581 -13.02 12.45 19.20
N ARG A 582 -13.50 11.58 20.10
CA ARG A 582 -13.92 11.95 21.47
C ARG A 582 -12.93 11.62 22.59
N GLY A 583 -11.84 10.93 22.30
CA GLY A 583 -10.88 10.44 23.29
C GLY A 583 -9.90 11.45 23.87
N SER A 584 -10.01 12.76 23.59
CA SER A 584 -9.22 13.80 24.23
C SER A 584 -10.07 14.58 25.23
N GLY A 585 -10.16 14.08 26.45
CA GLY A 585 -10.69 14.86 27.58
C GLY A 585 -9.83 16.06 27.85
N VAL A 586 -10.19 17.21 27.29
CA VAL A 586 -9.70 18.50 27.77
C VAL A 586 -10.61 18.86 28.95
N GLY A 587 -10.06 18.79 30.15
CA GLY A 587 -10.75 19.22 31.36
C GLY A 587 -11.21 20.67 31.23
N SER A 588 -12.52 20.86 31.37
CA SER A 588 -13.14 22.20 31.49
C SER A 588 -12.66 22.83 32.80
N CYS A 589 -11.82 23.86 32.70
CA CYS A 589 -11.64 24.81 33.79
C CYS A 589 -12.73 25.87 33.68
N ASP A 590 -13.75 25.74 34.50
CA ASP A 590 -14.68 26.84 34.79
C ASP A 590 -13.94 28.00 35.44
N ARG A 591 -13.95 29.18 34.82
CA ARG A 591 -13.78 30.47 35.49
C ARG A 591 -14.81 31.46 34.99
N PRO A 592 -15.37 32.30 35.88
CA PRO A 592 -16.51 33.15 35.59
C PRO A 592 -16.11 34.39 34.82
N ALA A 593 -17.08 34.92 34.08
CA ALA A 593 -17.05 36.10 33.26
C ALA A 593 -16.79 37.39 34.07
N HIS A 594 -15.86 38.22 33.59
CA HIS A 594 -15.87 39.67 33.84
C HIS A 594 -15.72 40.41 32.51
N ALA A 595 -16.69 41.30 32.31
CA ALA A 595 -16.80 42.19 31.18
C ALA A 595 -15.73 43.31 31.23
N GLY A 596 -15.19 43.68 30.08
CA GLY A 596 -14.36 44.87 29.93
C GLY A 596 -13.97 45.04 28.47
N ASN A 597 -14.56 46.06 27.83
CA ASN A 597 -14.31 46.48 26.45
C ASN A 597 -12.92 47.14 26.27
N PRO A 598 -12.40 47.21 25.04
CA PRO A 598 -11.02 47.59 24.70
C PRO A 598 -10.87 49.08 24.39
N PRO A 599 -9.66 49.57 24.28
CA PRO A 599 -9.42 50.75 23.44
C PRO A 599 -8.59 50.42 22.19
N ALA A 600 -8.96 51.07 21.11
CA ALA A 600 -8.29 51.14 19.85
C ALA A 600 -7.07 52.08 19.93
N VAL A 601 -5.97 51.71 19.27
CA VAL A 601 -4.88 52.62 18.77
C VAL A 601 -4.14 51.75 17.75
N GLY A 602 -3.77 52.09 16.53
CA GLY A 602 -3.39 53.31 15.91
C GLY A 602 -2.37 52.91 14.87
N ALA A 603 -2.60 53.25 13.61
CA ALA A 603 -1.71 53.00 12.48
C ALA A 603 -0.36 53.70 12.66
N GLY A 604 0.75 52.98 12.40
CA GLY A 604 2.08 53.54 12.29
C GLY A 604 2.80 52.99 11.06
N VAL A 605 2.91 53.82 10.05
CA VAL A 605 3.76 53.64 8.87
C VAL A 605 5.19 53.99 9.23
N CYS A 606 6.18 53.21 8.84
CA CYS A 606 7.56 53.65 8.65
C CYS A 606 8.24 52.94 7.49
N PRO A 607 9.06 53.64 6.72
CA PRO A 607 9.61 53.18 5.44
C PRO A 607 11.10 52.84 5.51
N GLY A 608 11.57 52.10 4.48
CA GLY A 608 12.96 52.15 4.00
C GLY A 608 13.90 51.05 4.44
N GLY A 609 14.45 50.32 3.48
CA GLY A 609 15.56 49.39 3.66
C GLY A 609 15.90 48.62 2.37
N GLU A 610 17.02 48.97 1.81
CA GLU A 610 17.56 48.60 0.49
C GLU A 610 17.81 47.10 0.24
N PRO A 611 18.07 46.69 -1.02
CA PRO A 611 18.22 45.30 -1.42
C PRO A 611 19.62 44.76 -1.16
N VAL A 612 19.70 43.54 -0.63
CA VAL A 612 20.95 42.80 -0.44
C VAL A 612 21.32 42.06 -1.73
N THR A 613 22.51 42.36 -2.21
CA THR A 613 23.18 41.81 -3.38
C THR A 613 23.47 40.32 -3.30
N ALA A 614 23.37 39.66 -4.46
CA ALA A 614 23.71 38.28 -4.73
C ALA A 614 25.19 37.97 -4.39
N ILE A 615 25.42 36.85 -3.71
CA ILE A 615 26.76 36.25 -3.52
C ILE A 615 27.00 35.26 -4.64
N GLY A 616 28.04 35.47 -5.42
CA GLY A 616 28.46 34.69 -6.58
C GLY A 616 29.05 33.33 -6.21
N VAL A 617 28.76 32.35 -7.02
CA VAL A 617 29.36 31.01 -7.03
C VAL A 617 30.68 31.05 -7.80
N PRO A 618 31.81 30.56 -7.28
CA PRO A 618 33.05 30.49 -8.04
C PRO A 618 33.05 29.28 -9.01
N SER A 619 33.30 29.57 -10.28
CA SER A 619 33.54 28.60 -11.33
C SER A 619 34.88 27.86 -11.11
N ARG A 620 34.86 26.51 -11.13
CA ARG A 620 36.08 25.70 -11.23
C ARG A 620 36.52 25.57 -12.71
N ARG A 621 37.74 25.97 -12.93
CA ARG A 621 38.46 25.80 -14.19
C ARG A 621 38.78 24.33 -14.45
N THR A 622 38.63 23.97 -15.70
CA THR A 622 39.18 22.75 -16.32
C THR A 622 40.74 22.82 -16.32
N ALA A 623 41.36 21.74 -15.91
CA ALA A 623 42.77 21.49 -16.20
C ALA A 623 42.88 20.18 -16.98
N ASP A 624 43.28 20.30 -18.24
CA ASP A 624 43.81 19.22 -19.08
C ASP A 624 45.15 18.72 -18.51
N GLY A 625 45.38 17.42 -18.60
CA GLY A 625 46.63 16.80 -18.22
C GLY A 625 46.72 15.38 -18.72
N SER A 626 47.21 15.23 -19.96
CA SER A 626 47.62 13.99 -20.60
C SER A 626 48.78 13.31 -19.86
N GLY A 627 48.79 11.97 -19.83
CA GLY A 627 49.98 11.21 -19.42
C GLY A 627 49.74 9.72 -19.26
N SER A 628 50.17 8.99 -20.26
CA SER A 628 50.31 7.56 -20.40
C SER A 628 51.05 6.83 -19.26
N ALA A 629 50.56 5.68 -18.83
CA ALA A 629 51.22 4.36 -18.79
C ALA A 629 50.22 3.32 -18.26
#